data_f925b7a74f7271a89f2e7b9f74bc066e
#
_entry.id   f925b7a74f7271a89f2e7b9f74bc066e
#
_cell.length_a   1.000
_cell.length_b   1.000
_cell.length_c   1.000
_cell.angle_alpha   90.00
_cell.angle_beta   90.00
_cell.angle_gamma   90.00
#
_symmetry.space_group_name_H-M   'P 1'
#
loop_
_entity.id
_entity.type
_entity.pdbx_description
1 polymer ?
#
loop_
_entity_poly.entity_id
_entity_poly.type
_entity_poly.pdbx_seq_one_letter_code
_entity_poly.pdbx_strand_id
1 'polypeptide(L)'
;MRTKNELYQQALRTVAMRRQTARALAQDAQAEAEAAIPGLRHAEEEVRVRGIRCAIAGASGKDRTETATALAAAKQKLTALLAASGRPADALEPKFTCKRCEDTGAVDGRTCDCVRRVMQQLRRKEIEELSSLSISSFDTMQLDYYPNTVDKTLGESVRSYMAGVLADLRDYAADFSPATRESLLLVGNAGLGKTHAALAIAGEVLRQNYDVIYVSCPDFFGKLEALHFGTDPGGEEETLFQTACNADLLILDDLGTEFNSSFFLTNLYSLLNNRLGAKLPTIVTTNITDGALLEKLYTEKISSRLAAFVQIQFLGSDIRVQKAAE
;
A
#
# COMPACT_ATOMS: atom_id res chain seq x y z
N MET A 1 4.90 7.15 11.46
CA MET A 1 3.77 6.74 10.60
C MET A 1 3.31 7.95 9.81
N ARG A 2 3.22 7.85 8.50
CA ARG A 2 2.89 8.97 7.60
C ARG A 2 1.38 9.07 7.39
N THR A 3 0.88 10.30 7.33
CA THR A 3 -0.50 10.58 6.93
C THR A 3 -0.72 10.24 5.45
N LYS A 4 -1.97 10.06 5.05
CA LYS A 4 -2.35 9.83 3.63
C LYS A 4 -1.85 10.97 2.72
N ASN A 5 -1.87 12.22 3.22
CA ASN A 5 -1.37 13.37 2.48
C ASN A 5 0.15 13.35 2.30
N GLU A 6 0.91 13.00 3.33
CA GLU A 6 2.36 12.87 3.24
C GLU A 6 2.78 11.79 2.27
N LEU A 7 2.09 10.63 2.28
CA LEU A 7 2.30 9.57 1.30
C LEU A 7 2.01 10.05 -0.13
N TYR A 8 0.92 10.79 -0.31
CA TYR A 8 0.55 11.36 -1.60
C TYR A 8 1.62 12.32 -2.12
N GLN A 9 2.08 13.26 -1.29
CA GLN A 9 3.13 14.21 -1.65
C GLN A 9 4.45 13.49 -1.98
N GLN A 10 4.82 12.47 -1.21
CA GLN A 10 6.01 11.68 -1.48
C GLN A 10 5.87 10.88 -2.78
N ALA A 11 4.71 10.31 -3.05
CA ALA A 11 4.44 9.60 -4.30
C ALA A 11 4.54 10.52 -5.53
N LEU A 12 3.99 11.74 -5.44
CA LEU A 12 4.12 12.74 -6.49
C LEU A 12 5.58 13.11 -6.75
N ARG A 13 6.38 13.33 -5.69
CA ARG A 13 7.84 13.58 -5.81
C ARG A 13 8.55 12.42 -6.50
N THR A 14 8.22 11.19 -6.13
CA THR A 14 8.81 9.99 -6.73
C THR A 14 8.50 9.90 -8.23
N VAL A 15 7.24 10.13 -8.61
CA VAL A 15 6.81 10.11 -10.02
C VAL A 15 7.46 11.25 -10.81
N ALA A 16 7.52 12.45 -10.26
CA ALA A 16 8.19 13.59 -10.89
C ALA A 16 9.70 13.34 -11.09
N MET A 17 10.37 12.74 -10.12
CA MET A 17 11.78 12.35 -10.22
C MET A 17 12.01 11.31 -11.34
N ARG A 18 11.13 10.29 -11.45
CA ARG A 18 11.17 9.32 -12.58
C ARG A 18 11.09 10.03 -13.93
N ARG A 19 10.19 11.01 -14.06
CA ARG A 19 10.05 11.81 -15.29
C ARG A 19 11.31 12.60 -15.60
N GLN A 20 11.88 13.25 -14.60
CA GLN A 20 13.12 14.01 -14.77
C GLN A 20 14.27 13.11 -15.19
N THR A 21 14.45 11.96 -14.55
CA THR A 21 15.47 10.97 -14.90
C THR A 21 15.29 10.45 -16.32
N ALA A 22 14.05 10.09 -16.71
CA ALA A 22 13.77 9.61 -18.08
C ALA A 22 14.12 10.67 -19.14
N ARG A 23 13.85 11.96 -18.86
CA ARG A 23 14.22 13.06 -19.77
C ARG A 23 15.72 13.30 -19.82
N ALA A 24 16.40 13.27 -18.67
CA ALA A 24 17.85 13.42 -18.63
C ALA A 24 18.56 12.32 -19.41
N LEU A 25 18.17 11.06 -19.19
CA LEU A 25 18.71 9.92 -19.95
C LEU A 25 18.46 10.03 -21.46
N ALA A 26 17.30 10.53 -21.87
CA ALA A 26 17.00 10.76 -23.28
C ALA A 26 17.87 11.89 -23.88
N GLN A 27 18.12 12.97 -23.11
CA GLN A 27 19.02 14.05 -23.51
C GLN A 27 20.48 13.58 -23.65
N ASP A 28 20.96 12.77 -22.70
CA ASP A 28 22.29 12.18 -22.74
C ASP A 28 22.41 11.24 -23.95
N ALA A 29 21.44 10.38 -24.18
CA ALA A 29 21.40 9.49 -25.36
C ALA A 29 21.35 10.27 -26.67
N GLN A 30 20.65 11.41 -26.71
CA GLN A 30 20.61 12.30 -27.86
C GLN A 30 21.99 12.92 -28.12
N ALA A 31 22.66 13.47 -27.08
CA ALA A 31 23.99 14.07 -27.21
C ALA A 31 25.04 13.06 -27.69
N GLU A 32 25.02 11.84 -27.12
CA GLU A 32 25.89 10.75 -27.56
C GLU A 32 25.61 10.34 -29.03
N ALA A 33 24.33 10.25 -29.41
CA ALA A 33 23.97 9.89 -30.77
C ALA A 33 24.32 10.98 -31.77
N GLU A 34 24.14 12.26 -31.46
CA GLU A 34 24.54 13.38 -32.29
C GLU A 34 26.07 13.40 -32.51
N ALA A 35 26.86 13.07 -31.49
CA ALA A 35 28.31 12.98 -31.60
C ALA A 35 28.78 11.78 -32.45
N ALA A 36 28.05 10.65 -32.40
CA ALA A 36 28.43 9.40 -33.06
C ALA A 36 27.88 9.26 -34.48
N ILE A 37 26.78 9.93 -34.84
CA ILE A 37 26.08 9.75 -36.11
C ILE A 37 26.12 11.04 -36.93
N PRO A 38 26.95 11.12 -37.99
CA PRO A 38 27.00 12.30 -38.86
C PRO A 38 25.62 12.59 -39.49
N GLY A 39 25.18 13.83 -39.40
CA GLY A 39 23.92 14.29 -39.98
C GLY A 39 22.66 14.01 -39.12
N LEU A 40 22.75 13.36 -37.95
CA LEU A 40 21.62 13.08 -37.08
C LEU A 40 20.92 14.37 -36.64
N ARG A 41 21.68 15.34 -36.12
CA ARG A 41 21.19 16.66 -35.70
C ARG A 41 20.41 17.37 -36.82
N HIS A 42 20.89 17.29 -38.06
CA HIS A 42 20.20 17.89 -39.18
C HIS A 42 18.88 17.17 -39.49
N ALA A 43 18.87 15.83 -39.41
CA ALA A 43 17.65 15.04 -39.61
C ALA A 43 16.59 15.31 -38.52
N GLU A 44 17.00 15.46 -37.27
CA GLU A 44 16.11 15.84 -36.14
C GLU A 44 15.52 17.24 -36.34
N GLU A 45 16.36 18.22 -36.75
CA GLU A 45 15.89 19.57 -37.05
C GLU A 45 14.88 19.57 -38.22
N GLU A 46 15.14 18.75 -39.25
CA GLU A 46 14.22 18.57 -40.36
C GLU A 46 12.87 18.02 -39.92
N VAL A 47 12.83 16.99 -39.05
CA VAL A 47 11.61 16.44 -38.46
C VAL A 47 10.87 17.50 -37.64
N ARG A 48 11.59 18.28 -36.82
CA ARG A 48 11.02 19.34 -35.98
C ARG A 48 10.34 20.43 -36.82
N VAL A 49 11.06 20.95 -37.83
CA VAL A 49 10.56 22.02 -38.71
C VAL A 49 9.33 21.53 -39.51
N ARG A 50 9.39 20.30 -40.07
CA ARG A 50 8.26 19.74 -40.83
C ARG A 50 7.08 19.43 -39.92
N GLY A 51 7.33 19.01 -38.66
CA GLY A 51 6.30 18.79 -37.65
C GLY A 51 5.54 20.08 -37.33
N ILE A 52 6.24 21.20 -37.11
CA ILE A 52 5.65 22.50 -36.90
C ILE A 52 4.79 22.94 -38.10
N ARG A 53 5.31 22.81 -39.32
CA ARG A 53 4.55 23.18 -40.55
C ARG A 53 3.28 22.34 -40.70
N CYS A 54 3.34 21.03 -40.44
CA CYS A 54 2.19 20.14 -40.46
C CYS A 54 1.13 20.52 -39.41
N ALA A 55 1.58 20.89 -38.18
CA ALA A 55 0.67 21.35 -37.12
C ALA A 55 -0.02 22.69 -37.48
N ILE A 56 0.72 23.66 -38.04
CA ILE A 56 0.17 24.94 -38.47
C ILE A 56 -0.86 24.75 -39.61
N ALA A 57 -0.57 23.89 -40.61
CA ALA A 57 -1.50 23.55 -41.68
C ALA A 57 -2.83 23.01 -41.12
N GLY A 58 -2.72 22.08 -40.13
CA GLY A 58 -3.89 21.52 -39.46
C GLY A 58 -4.71 22.55 -38.67
N ALA A 59 -4.07 23.46 -37.95
CA ALA A 59 -4.73 24.50 -37.20
C ALA A 59 -5.40 25.58 -38.11
N SER A 60 -4.87 25.75 -39.33
CA SER A 60 -5.38 26.71 -40.30
C SER A 60 -6.44 26.15 -41.24
N GLY A 61 -6.91 24.89 -41.01
CA GLY A 61 -7.92 24.23 -41.87
C GLY A 61 -7.48 23.96 -43.31
N LYS A 62 -6.14 24.01 -43.59
CA LYS A 62 -5.57 23.72 -44.91
C LYS A 62 -5.39 22.21 -45.11
N ASP A 63 -5.34 21.78 -46.36
CA ASP A 63 -4.97 20.39 -46.67
C ASP A 63 -3.59 20.04 -46.11
N ARG A 64 -3.54 18.96 -45.33
CA ARG A 64 -2.35 18.47 -44.62
C ARG A 64 -1.58 17.41 -45.39
N THR A 65 -2.09 16.93 -46.51
CA THR A 65 -1.55 15.77 -47.23
C THR A 65 -0.08 15.95 -47.59
N GLU A 66 0.29 17.07 -48.19
CA GLU A 66 1.66 17.36 -48.57
C GLU A 66 2.60 17.52 -47.36
N THR A 67 2.16 18.26 -46.35
CA THR A 67 2.96 18.50 -45.13
C THR A 67 3.13 17.22 -44.30
N ALA A 68 2.11 16.37 -44.24
CA ALA A 68 2.16 15.09 -43.56
C ALA A 68 3.08 14.08 -44.29
N THR A 69 3.05 14.04 -45.62
CA THR A 69 3.97 13.21 -46.43
C THR A 69 5.41 13.65 -46.24
N ALA A 70 5.68 14.96 -46.26
CA ALA A 70 6.99 15.50 -46.03
C ALA A 70 7.52 15.20 -44.60
N LEU A 71 6.67 15.26 -43.59
CA LEU A 71 6.99 14.89 -42.23
C LEU A 71 7.30 13.39 -42.09
N ALA A 72 6.50 12.53 -42.73
CA ALA A 72 6.74 11.09 -42.75
C ALA A 72 8.09 10.73 -43.37
N ALA A 73 8.43 11.34 -44.51
CA ALA A 73 9.74 11.14 -45.16
C ALA A 73 10.90 11.58 -44.26
N ALA A 74 10.79 12.72 -43.57
CA ALA A 74 11.81 13.17 -42.62
C ALA A 74 11.98 12.21 -41.44
N LYS A 75 10.87 11.73 -40.87
CA LYS A 75 10.90 10.70 -39.79
C LYS A 75 11.55 9.39 -40.27
N GLN A 76 11.23 8.95 -41.49
CA GLN A 76 11.84 7.73 -42.05
C GLN A 76 13.33 7.86 -42.22
N LYS A 77 13.83 9.04 -42.66
CA LYS A 77 15.26 9.33 -42.78
C LYS A 77 15.97 9.30 -41.42
N LEU A 78 15.35 9.89 -40.37
CA LEU A 78 15.87 9.85 -39.01
C LEU A 78 15.95 8.40 -38.50
N THR A 79 14.89 7.65 -38.66
CA THR A 79 14.83 6.22 -38.27
C THR A 79 15.89 5.39 -38.99
N ALA A 80 16.14 5.65 -40.28
CA ALA A 80 17.16 4.96 -41.05
C ALA A 80 18.59 5.27 -40.53
N LEU A 81 18.85 6.52 -40.13
CA LEU A 81 20.15 6.91 -39.53
C LEU A 81 20.37 6.20 -38.17
N LEU A 82 19.35 6.13 -37.33
CA LEU A 82 19.42 5.41 -36.06
C LEU A 82 19.64 3.90 -36.29
N ALA A 83 18.87 3.29 -37.20
CA ALA A 83 19.01 1.88 -37.50
C ALA A 83 20.39 1.52 -38.07
N ALA A 84 20.96 2.38 -38.95
CA ALA A 84 22.31 2.19 -39.50
C ALA A 84 23.41 2.22 -38.42
N SER A 85 23.16 2.88 -37.29
CA SER A 85 24.05 2.90 -36.10
C SER A 85 23.71 1.81 -35.07
N GLY A 86 22.77 0.88 -35.37
CA GLY A 86 22.34 -0.18 -34.46
C GLY A 86 21.41 0.27 -33.34
N ARG A 87 20.85 1.48 -33.43
CA ARG A 87 19.92 2.03 -32.42
C ARG A 87 18.46 1.85 -32.82
N PRO A 88 17.56 1.54 -31.89
CA PRO A 88 16.12 1.47 -32.19
C PRO A 88 15.53 2.85 -32.52
N ALA A 89 14.41 2.89 -33.23
CA ALA A 89 13.76 4.13 -33.67
C ALA A 89 13.39 5.08 -32.54
N ASP A 90 13.12 4.52 -31.34
CA ASP A 90 12.73 5.24 -30.12
C ASP A 90 13.89 5.43 -29.14
N ALA A 91 15.16 5.27 -29.59
CA ALA A 91 16.34 5.37 -28.76
C ALA A 91 16.52 6.74 -28.09
N LEU A 92 16.04 7.80 -28.74
CA LEU A 92 16.18 9.19 -28.29
C LEU A 92 14.94 9.68 -27.52
N GLU A 93 13.90 8.83 -27.37
CA GLU A 93 12.68 9.20 -26.68
C GLU A 93 12.81 8.91 -25.17
N PRO A 94 12.24 9.77 -24.29
CA PRO A 94 12.20 9.49 -22.85
C PRO A 94 11.42 8.22 -22.56
N LYS A 95 12.00 7.30 -21.80
CA LYS A 95 11.36 6.03 -21.40
C LYS A 95 10.61 6.22 -20.08
N PHE A 96 9.38 6.76 -20.16
CA PHE A 96 8.55 6.95 -18.98
C PHE A 96 8.08 5.63 -18.40
N THR A 97 8.08 5.52 -17.06
CA THR A 97 7.61 4.35 -16.33
C THR A 97 6.09 4.18 -16.51
N CYS A 98 5.34 5.27 -16.44
CA CYS A 98 3.90 5.28 -16.69
C CYS A 98 3.61 5.82 -18.09
N LYS A 99 3.28 4.94 -19.02
CA LYS A 99 2.92 5.33 -20.40
C LYS A 99 1.63 6.16 -20.48
N ARG A 100 0.71 6.03 -19.49
CA ARG A 100 -0.59 6.73 -19.50
C ARG A 100 -0.47 8.21 -19.19
N CYS A 101 0.37 8.58 -18.20
CA CYS A 101 0.54 9.98 -17.82
C CYS A 101 1.96 10.51 -18.10
N GLU A 102 2.84 9.71 -18.70
CA GLU A 102 4.24 10.06 -18.95
C GLU A 102 4.94 10.61 -17.69
N ASP A 103 4.69 9.93 -16.57
CA ASP A 103 5.18 10.29 -15.23
C ASP A 103 4.88 11.75 -14.82
N THR A 104 3.76 12.32 -15.28
CA THR A 104 3.24 13.61 -14.77
C THR A 104 2.48 13.45 -13.46
N GLY A 105 2.01 12.25 -13.17
CA GLY A 105 1.19 11.95 -11.99
C GLY A 105 -0.30 12.27 -12.16
N ALA A 106 -0.72 12.88 -13.27
CA ALA A 106 -2.13 13.23 -13.52
C ALA A 106 -2.55 12.93 -14.96
N VAL A 107 -3.84 12.62 -15.16
CA VAL A 107 -4.51 12.45 -16.44
C VAL A 107 -5.85 13.14 -16.34
N ASP A 108 -6.17 14.07 -17.25
CA ASP A 108 -7.43 14.82 -17.29
C ASP A 108 -7.80 15.47 -15.94
N GLY A 109 -6.80 16.06 -15.26
CA GLY A 109 -6.96 16.73 -13.97
C GLY A 109 -7.17 15.77 -12.77
N ARG A 110 -7.11 14.46 -12.98
CA ARG A 110 -7.25 13.45 -11.92
C ARG A 110 -5.91 12.76 -11.64
N THR A 111 -5.70 12.36 -10.40
CA THR A 111 -4.51 11.59 -10.00
C THR A 111 -4.42 10.29 -10.79
N CYS A 112 -3.27 10.05 -11.42
CA CYS A 112 -3.01 8.83 -12.17
C CYS A 112 -2.80 7.63 -11.22
N ASP A 113 -3.20 6.44 -11.66
CA ASP A 113 -3.02 5.19 -10.89
C ASP A 113 -1.55 4.87 -10.57
N CYS A 114 -0.60 5.41 -11.34
CA CYS A 114 0.82 5.26 -11.02
C CYS A 114 1.19 5.92 -9.68
N VAL A 115 0.58 7.05 -9.32
CA VAL A 115 0.77 7.71 -8.02
C VAL A 115 0.18 6.85 -6.91
N ARG A 116 -1.04 6.31 -7.10
CA ARG A 116 -1.67 5.42 -6.13
C ARG A 116 -0.82 4.17 -5.86
N ARG A 117 -0.26 3.56 -6.91
CA ARG A 117 0.67 2.41 -6.78
C ARG A 117 1.92 2.77 -5.98
N VAL A 118 2.49 3.96 -6.17
CA VAL A 118 3.63 4.41 -5.36
C VAL A 118 3.21 4.62 -3.90
N MET A 119 2.04 5.19 -3.64
CA MET A 119 1.51 5.32 -2.26
C MET A 119 1.38 3.96 -1.58
N GLN A 120 0.82 2.96 -2.27
CA GLN A 120 0.72 1.57 -1.76
C GLN A 120 2.09 0.98 -1.44
N GLN A 121 3.07 1.15 -2.34
CA GLN A 121 4.44 0.67 -2.09
C GLN A 121 5.07 1.33 -0.86
N LEU A 122 4.86 2.65 -0.70
CA LEU A 122 5.36 3.39 0.46
C LEU A 122 4.69 2.93 1.77
N ARG A 123 3.36 2.72 1.75
CA ARG A 123 2.63 2.22 2.92
C ARG A 123 3.02 0.78 3.23
N ARG A 124 3.12 -0.07 2.22
CA ARG A 124 3.58 -1.44 2.38
C ARG A 124 4.96 -1.50 3.06
N LYS A 125 5.91 -0.70 2.58
CA LYS A 125 7.24 -0.62 3.19
C LYS A 125 7.18 -0.15 4.65
N GLU A 126 6.33 0.82 4.96
CA GLU A 126 6.14 1.30 6.33
C GLU A 126 5.58 0.21 7.26
N ILE A 127 4.61 -0.58 6.79
CA ILE A 127 4.08 -1.74 7.54
C ILE A 127 5.17 -2.80 7.76
N GLU A 128 5.96 -3.09 6.73
CA GLU A 128 7.06 -4.07 6.81
C GLU A 128 8.19 -3.61 7.76
N GLU A 129 8.38 -2.31 7.93
CA GLU A 129 9.33 -1.74 8.90
C GLU A 129 8.81 -1.80 10.34
N LEU A 130 7.49 -1.75 10.54
CA LEU A 130 6.84 -1.78 11.85
C LEU A 130 6.49 -3.19 12.33
N SER A 131 6.33 -4.13 11.41
CA SER A 131 6.02 -5.52 11.71
C SER A 131 7.29 -6.38 11.76
N SER A 132 7.34 -7.33 12.68
CA SER A 132 8.36 -8.38 12.68
C SER A 132 8.19 -9.38 11.51
N LEU A 133 7.07 -9.30 10.80
CA LEU A 133 6.73 -10.13 9.65
C LEU A 133 6.55 -9.25 8.41
N SER A 134 6.97 -9.73 7.24
CA SER A 134 6.61 -9.10 5.97
C SER A 134 5.10 -9.17 5.73
N ILE A 135 4.56 -8.24 4.93
CA ILE A 135 3.16 -8.35 4.47
C ILE A 135 2.98 -9.69 3.78
N SER A 136 2.10 -10.51 4.36
CA SER A 136 1.83 -11.88 3.92
C SER A 136 0.69 -11.94 2.90
N SER A 137 0.47 -13.13 2.38
CA SER A 137 -0.68 -13.48 1.55
C SER A 137 -1.40 -14.65 2.19
N PHE A 138 -2.71 -14.74 2.02
CA PHE A 138 -3.45 -15.94 2.42
C PHE A 138 -2.91 -17.21 1.79
N ASP A 139 -2.30 -17.13 0.61
CA ASP A 139 -1.71 -18.27 -0.09
C ASP A 139 -0.42 -18.81 0.60
N THR A 140 0.20 -18.00 1.46
CA THR A 140 1.36 -18.43 2.27
C THR A 140 0.96 -19.05 3.61
N MET A 141 -0.33 -19.03 3.96
CA MET A 141 -0.85 -19.64 5.18
C MET A 141 -1.06 -21.14 4.98
N GLN A 142 -0.20 -21.93 5.60
CA GLN A 142 -0.20 -23.38 5.44
C GLN A 142 -1.13 -24.03 6.48
N LEU A 143 -2.17 -24.71 6.02
CA LEU A 143 -3.15 -25.40 6.86
C LEU A 143 -2.55 -26.66 7.54
N ASP A 144 -1.45 -27.19 7.04
CA ASP A 144 -0.82 -28.40 7.57
C ASP A 144 -0.31 -28.26 9.00
N TYR A 145 -0.01 -27.05 9.45
CA TYR A 145 0.34 -26.77 10.83
C TYR A 145 -0.83 -26.88 11.82
N TYR A 146 -2.06 -26.90 11.34
CA TYR A 146 -3.21 -27.09 12.21
C TYR A 146 -3.56 -28.58 12.34
N PRO A 147 -3.86 -29.07 13.58
CA PRO A 147 -4.15 -30.48 13.81
C PRO A 147 -5.34 -30.99 12.97
N ASN A 148 -5.19 -32.14 12.33
CA ASN A 148 -6.25 -32.79 11.55
C ASN A 148 -7.07 -33.78 12.39
N THR A 149 -6.92 -33.74 13.73
CA THR A 149 -7.72 -34.51 14.67
C THR A 149 -9.02 -33.80 14.95
N VAL A 150 -10.12 -34.56 15.02
CA VAL A 150 -11.45 -34.01 15.35
C VAL A 150 -11.46 -33.52 16.79
N ASP A 151 -11.77 -32.25 16.97
CA ASP A 151 -12.04 -31.67 18.29
C ASP A 151 -13.49 -31.98 18.69
N LYS A 152 -13.67 -32.53 19.89
CA LYS A 152 -15.04 -32.94 20.35
C LYS A 152 -15.97 -31.76 20.56
N THR A 153 -15.46 -30.58 20.84
CA THR A 153 -16.24 -29.36 21.06
C THR A 153 -16.68 -28.72 19.76
N LEU A 154 -15.80 -28.76 18.73
CA LEU A 154 -16.09 -28.21 17.40
C LEU A 154 -16.92 -29.16 16.54
N GLY A 155 -16.84 -30.49 16.80
CA GLY A 155 -17.45 -31.52 15.93
C GLY A 155 -16.69 -31.76 14.61
N GLU A 156 -15.60 -31.03 14.35
CA GLU A 156 -14.74 -31.12 13.18
C GLU A 156 -13.25 -31.02 13.57
N SER A 157 -12.34 -31.20 12.60
CA SER A 157 -10.92 -31.02 12.88
C SER A 157 -10.57 -29.52 12.99
N VAL A 158 -9.57 -29.20 13.84
CA VAL A 158 -9.06 -27.82 13.96
C VAL A 158 -8.60 -27.30 12.59
N ARG A 159 -7.99 -28.17 11.74
CA ARG A 159 -7.61 -27.81 10.38
C ARG A 159 -8.82 -27.39 9.51
N SER A 160 -9.90 -28.15 9.56
CA SER A 160 -11.14 -27.82 8.81
C SER A 160 -11.74 -26.51 9.29
N TYR A 161 -11.86 -26.33 10.60
CA TYR A 161 -12.32 -25.09 11.20
C TYR A 161 -11.45 -23.89 10.77
N MET A 162 -10.13 -23.99 10.87
CA MET A 162 -9.21 -22.91 10.47
C MET A 162 -9.22 -22.66 8.96
N ALA A 163 -9.48 -23.67 8.13
CA ALA A 163 -9.69 -23.46 6.71
C ALA A 163 -10.91 -22.57 6.42
N GLY A 164 -12.02 -22.78 7.15
CA GLY A 164 -13.19 -21.91 7.12
C GLY A 164 -12.85 -20.48 7.57
N VAL A 165 -12.21 -20.34 8.74
CA VAL A 165 -11.76 -19.03 9.24
C VAL A 165 -10.91 -18.27 8.21
N LEU A 166 -9.95 -18.93 7.57
CA LEU A 166 -9.10 -18.27 6.57
C LEU A 166 -9.86 -17.92 5.28
N ALA A 167 -10.86 -18.73 4.91
CA ALA A 167 -11.74 -18.40 3.79
C ALA A 167 -12.59 -17.15 4.11
N ASP A 168 -13.22 -17.07 5.28
CA ASP A 168 -13.99 -15.92 5.72
C ASP A 168 -13.15 -14.64 5.78
N LEU A 169 -11.91 -14.71 6.29
CA LEU A 169 -10.99 -13.57 6.32
C LEU A 169 -10.52 -13.15 4.92
N ARG A 170 -10.38 -14.11 4.00
CA ARG A 170 -10.09 -13.81 2.59
C ARG A 170 -11.27 -13.08 1.93
N ASP A 171 -12.50 -13.55 2.16
CA ASP A 171 -13.71 -12.91 1.65
C ASP A 171 -13.94 -11.53 2.28
N TYR A 172 -13.62 -11.38 3.57
CA TYR A 172 -13.60 -10.07 4.22
C TYR A 172 -12.69 -9.09 3.51
N ALA A 173 -11.51 -9.53 3.09
CA ALA A 173 -10.51 -8.68 2.44
C ALA A 173 -10.77 -8.44 0.95
N ALA A 174 -11.40 -9.39 0.22
CA ALA A 174 -11.51 -9.40 -1.23
C ALA A 174 -12.29 -8.20 -1.80
N ASP A 175 -13.44 -7.85 -1.20
CA ASP A 175 -14.29 -6.72 -1.60
C ASP A 175 -14.37 -5.70 -0.47
N PHE A 176 -13.22 -5.24 0.01
CA PHE A 176 -13.15 -4.36 1.15
C PHE A 176 -13.77 -2.99 0.86
N SER A 177 -14.64 -2.55 1.78
CA SER A 177 -15.14 -1.18 1.82
C SER A 177 -15.27 -0.73 3.28
N PRO A 178 -14.65 0.37 3.69
CA PRO A 178 -14.76 0.85 5.06
C PRO A 178 -16.21 1.03 5.53
N ALA A 179 -17.11 1.41 4.61
CA ALA A 179 -18.50 1.68 4.94
C ALA A 179 -19.34 0.41 5.23
N THR A 180 -18.88 -0.77 4.81
CA THR A 180 -19.67 -2.02 4.87
C THR A 180 -18.99 -3.12 5.68
N ARG A 181 -17.71 -2.97 6.03
CA ARG A 181 -16.97 -3.99 6.81
C ARG A 181 -17.06 -3.72 8.30
N GLU A 182 -17.24 -4.79 9.04
CA GLU A 182 -17.25 -4.78 10.51
C GLU A 182 -15.83 -4.81 11.06
N SER A 183 -15.67 -4.39 12.30
CA SER A 183 -14.42 -4.56 13.03
C SER A 183 -14.25 -6.00 13.48
N LEU A 184 -13.02 -6.51 13.46
CA LEU A 184 -12.68 -7.89 13.81
C LEU A 184 -11.83 -7.95 15.07
N LEU A 185 -12.13 -8.91 15.95
CA LEU A 185 -11.30 -9.28 17.09
C LEU A 185 -10.77 -10.70 16.87
N LEU A 186 -9.48 -10.82 16.49
CA LEU A 186 -8.80 -12.09 16.27
C LEU A 186 -8.23 -12.58 17.60
N VAL A 187 -8.82 -13.63 18.15
CA VAL A 187 -8.53 -14.16 19.49
C VAL A 187 -7.88 -15.54 19.39
N GLY A 188 -6.91 -15.82 20.24
CA GLY A 188 -6.30 -17.16 20.35
C GLY A 188 -4.88 -17.09 20.90
N ASN A 189 -4.34 -18.21 21.32
CA ASN A 189 -3.00 -18.29 21.89
C ASN A 189 -1.91 -17.75 20.97
N ALA A 190 -0.70 -17.54 21.51
CA ALA A 190 0.45 -17.12 20.71
C ALA A 190 0.79 -18.15 19.62
N GLY A 191 1.34 -17.68 18.50
CA GLY A 191 1.83 -18.55 17.43
C GLY A 191 0.77 -19.17 16.51
N LEU A 192 -0.52 -18.82 16.63
CA LEU A 192 -1.60 -19.40 15.83
C LEU A 192 -1.83 -18.72 14.48
N GLY A 193 -1.05 -17.69 14.11
CA GLY A 193 -1.14 -17.03 12.81
C GLY A 193 -2.04 -15.80 12.76
N LYS A 194 -2.52 -15.26 13.89
CA LYS A 194 -3.39 -14.06 13.95
C LYS A 194 -2.76 -12.85 13.23
N THR A 195 -1.54 -12.47 13.62
CA THR A 195 -0.77 -11.39 12.98
C THR A 195 -0.55 -11.65 11.49
N HIS A 196 -0.26 -12.92 11.11
CA HIS A 196 -0.08 -13.30 9.72
C HIS A 196 -1.37 -13.08 8.90
N ALA A 197 -2.52 -13.48 9.45
CA ALA A 197 -3.84 -13.25 8.83
C ALA A 197 -4.17 -11.75 8.74
N ALA A 198 -3.91 -10.97 9.78
CA ALA A 198 -4.11 -9.53 9.78
C ALA A 198 -3.24 -8.84 8.71
N LEU A 199 -1.98 -9.25 8.54
CA LEU A 199 -1.10 -8.75 7.49
C LEU A 199 -1.52 -9.22 6.08
N ALA A 200 -2.11 -10.42 5.94
CA ALA A 200 -2.68 -10.87 4.67
C ALA A 200 -3.88 -10.00 4.26
N ILE A 201 -4.76 -9.66 5.20
CA ILE A 201 -5.85 -8.70 4.99
C ILE A 201 -5.28 -7.33 4.60
N ALA A 202 -4.26 -6.82 5.33
CA ALA A 202 -3.62 -5.55 5.01
C ALA A 202 -3.12 -5.51 3.57
N GLY A 203 -2.45 -6.56 3.11
CA GLY A 203 -1.93 -6.68 1.75
C GLY A 203 -3.01 -6.63 0.69
N GLU A 204 -4.16 -7.30 0.92
CA GLU A 204 -5.30 -7.32 0.01
C GLU A 204 -6.00 -5.96 -0.06
N VAL A 205 -6.26 -5.35 1.10
CA VAL A 205 -6.92 -4.04 1.21
C VAL A 205 -6.06 -2.92 0.60
N LEU A 206 -4.73 -2.96 0.79
CA LEU A 206 -3.80 -2.04 0.12
C LEU A 206 -3.87 -2.16 -1.41
N ARG A 207 -4.00 -3.37 -1.96
CA ARG A 207 -4.13 -3.57 -3.43
C ARG A 207 -5.39 -2.92 -3.99
N GLN A 208 -6.43 -2.75 -3.18
CA GLN A 208 -7.68 -2.08 -3.54
C GLN A 208 -7.63 -0.55 -3.36
N ASN A 209 -6.47 0.04 -3.08
CA ASN A 209 -6.22 1.48 -2.90
C ASN A 209 -6.81 2.09 -1.61
N TYR A 210 -7.11 1.31 -0.61
CA TYR A 210 -7.46 1.82 0.71
C TYR A 210 -6.22 2.08 1.56
N ASP A 211 -6.32 3.04 2.48
CA ASP A 211 -5.24 3.36 3.42
C ASP A 211 -5.31 2.42 4.61
N VAL A 212 -4.23 1.66 4.82
CA VAL A 212 -4.12 0.69 5.91
C VAL A 212 -3.04 1.14 6.87
N ILE A 213 -3.38 1.20 8.14
CA ILE A 213 -2.42 1.42 9.22
C ILE A 213 -2.29 0.11 9.99
N TYR A 214 -1.06 -0.37 10.13
CA TYR A 214 -0.70 -1.47 11.02
C TYR A 214 0.22 -0.94 12.11
N VAL A 215 -0.12 -1.25 13.36
CA VAL A 215 0.69 -0.92 14.53
C VAL A 215 0.60 -2.04 15.56
N SER A 216 1.72 -2.33 16.21
CA SER A 216 1.73 -3.08 17.46
C SER A 216 1.19 -2.18 18.57
N CYS A 217 0.31 -2.69 19.42
CA CYS A 217 -0.25 -1.94 20.53
C CYS A 217 0.83 -1.35 21.45
N PRO A 218 1.83 -2.13 21.94
CA PRO A 218 2.89 -1.60 22.78
C PRO A 218 3.67 -0.45 22.14
N ASP A 219 4.06 -0.60 20.86
CA ASP A 219 4.89 0.40 20.18
C ASP A 219 4.11 1.68 19.88
N PHE A 220 2.85 1.55 19.46
CA PHE A 220 2.01 2.69 19.14
C PHE A 220 1.72 3.54 20.36
N PHE A 221 1.23 2.92 21.42
CA PHE A 221 0.88 3.65 22.65
C PHE A 221 2.12 4.10 23.44
N GLY A 222 3.21 3.32 23.40
CA GLY A 222 4.50 3.74 23.96
C GLY A 222 5.06 4.99 23.26
N LYS A 223 4.91 5.07 21.93
CA LYS A 223 5.29 6.27 21.17
C LYS A 223 4.40 7.46 21.48
N LEU A 224 3.09 7.28 21.59
CA LEU A 224 2.16 8.34 22.02
C LEU A 224 2.50 8.86 23.42
N GLU A 225 2.77 7.95 24.35
CA GLU A 225 3.14 8.30 25.74
C GLU A 225 4.47 9.08 25.78
N ALA A 226 5.47 8.66 25.00
CA ALA A 226 6.75 9.35 24.89
C ALA A 226 6.60 10.76 24.30
N LEU A 227 5.73 10.97 23.32
CA LEU A 227 5.42 12.29 22.78
C LEU A 227 4.67 13.15 23.80
N HIS A 228 3.67 12.58 24.48
CA HIS A 228 2.84 13.28 25.46
C HIS A 228 3.64 13.84 26.65
N PHE A 229 4.52 13.03 27.23
CA PHE A 229 5.35 13.43 28.38
C PHE A 229 6.69 14.05 27.98
N GLY A 230 7.04 14.03 26.69
CA GLY A 230 8.24 14.65 26.15
C GLY A 230 8.00 16.07 25.64
N THR A 231 8.95 16.56 24.84
CA THR A 231 8.78 17.82 24.12
C THR A 231 8.26 17.51 22.73
N ASP A 232 7.01 17.88 22.44
CA ASP A 232 6.37 17.71 21.12
C ASP A 232 6.04 19.09 20.49
N PRO A 233 7.05 19.83 20.00
CA PRO A 233 6.83 21.17 19.43
C PRO A 233 6.09 21.15 18.08
N GLY A 234 5.99 19.99 17.43
CA GLY A 234 5.38 19.82 16.11
C GLY A 234 3.94 19.29 16.12
N GLY A 235 3.39 18.90 17.29
CA GLY A 235 2.08 18.24 17.37
C GLY A 235 2.09 16.85 16.75
N GLU A 236 3.19 16.12 16.87
CA GLU A 236 3.34 14.77 16.31
C GLU A 236 2.42 13.77 17.01
N GLU A 237 2.15 13.97 18.32
CA GLU A 237 1.22 13.14 19.10
C GLU A 237 -0.17 13.15 18.46
N GLU A 238 -0.74 14.35 18.27
CA GLU A 238 -2.06 14.52 17.67
C GLU A 238 -2.07 13.97 16.23
N THR A 239 -1.05 14.26 15.43
CA THR A 239 -0.93 13.75 14.06
C THR A 239 -0.89 12.23 14.02
N LEU A 240 -0.13 11.59 14.92
CA LEU A 240 -0.01 10.15 15.02
C LEU A 240 -1.36 9.51 15.40
N PHE A 241 -2.02 10.06 16.41
CA PHE A 241 -3.33 9.59 16.88
C PHE A 241 -4.41 9.75 15.80
N GLN A 242 -4.50 10.93 15.18
CA GLN A 242 -5.48 11.20 14.11
C GLN A 242 -5.23 10.37 12.85
N THR A 243 -3.98 10.05 12.54
CA THR A 243 -3.66 9.16 11.43
C THR A 243 -4.24 7.75 11.67
N ALA A 244 -4.14 7.24 12.90
CA ALA A 244 -4.75 5.96 13.27
C ALA A 244 -6.30 6.04 13.30
N CYS A 245 -6.87 7.16 13.79
CA CYS A 245 -8.32 7.38 13.79
C CYS A 245 -8.93 7.39 12.39
N ASN A 246 -8.24 7.95 11.40
CA ASN A 246 -8.80 8.25 10.07
C ASN A 246 -8.40 7.24 8.98
N ALA A 247 -7.61 6.21 9.29
CA ALA A 247 -7.25 5.16 8.33
C ALA A 247 -8.50 4.39 7.85
N ASP A 248 -8.53 4.03 6.57
CA ASP A 248 -9.62 3.22 6.00
C ASP A 248 -9.71 1.85 6.71
N LEU A 249 -8.56 1.25 7.08
CA LEU A 249 -8.44 0.09 7.95
C LEU A 249 -7.33 0.32 8.97
N LEU A 250 -7.62 0.10 10.25
CA LEU A 250 -6.61 0.07 11.32
C LEU A 250 -6.42 -1.37 11.80
N ILE A 251 -5.17 -1.79 11.96
CA ILE A 251 -4.79 -3.05 12.59
C ILE A 251 -4.01 -2.73 13.86
N LEU A 252 -4.57 -3.11 15.00
CA LEU A 252 -3.95 -3.05 16.33
C LEU A 252 -3.50 -4.47 16.68
N ASP A 253 -2.21 -4.72 16.56
CA ASP A 253 -1.66 -6.06 16.78
C ASP A 253 -1.16 -6.24 18.20
N ASP A 254 -1.27 -7.46 18.72
CA ASP A 254 -0.80 -7.91 20.04
C ASP A 254 -1.37 -7.10 21.24
N LEU A 255 -2.69 -6.83 21.24
CA LEU A 255 -3.37 -6.29 22.41
C LEU A 255 -3.25 -7.31 23.57
N GLY A 256 -2.74 -6.89 24.72
CA GLY A 256 -2.54 -7.74 25.90
C GLY A 256 -1.07 -7.92 26.30
N THR A 257 -0.16 -7.28 25.59
CA THR A 257 1.29 -7.34 25.87
C THR A 257 1.87 -6.02 26.37
N GLU A 258 1.08 -4.95 26.35
CA GLU A 258 1.44 -3.62 26.79
C GLU A 258 1.30 -3.44 28.30
N PHE A 259 1.89 -2.33 28.80
CA PHE A 259 1.73 -1.89 30.18
C PHE A 259 0.46 -1.05 30.33
N ASN A 260 -0.49 -1.51 31.16
CA ASN A 260 -1.79 -0.86 31.35
C ASN A 260 -1.70 0.42 32.20
N SER A 261 -1.14 1.51 31.65
CA SER A 261 -1.18 2.82 32.26
C SER A 261 -2.56 3.48 32.06
N SER A 262 -2.89 4.47 32.90
CA SER A 262 -4.11 5.27 32.72
C SER A 262 -4.09 6.03 31.38
N PHE A 263 -2.93 6.45 30.92
CA PHE A 263 -2.71 7.06 29.62
C PHE A 263 -3.08 6.10 28.48
N PHE A 264 -2.54 4.87 28.53
CA PHE A 264 -2.85 3.81 27.57
C PHE A 264 -4.35 3.54 27.49
N LEU A 265 -5.01 3.27 28.64
CA LEU A 265 -6.43 2.95 28.67
C LEU A 265 -7.30 4.09 28.12
N THR A 266 -6.97 5.34 28.43
CA THR A 266 -7.69 6.52 27.94
C THR A 266 -7.56 6.65 26.41
N ASN A 267 -6.35 6.48 25.89
CA ASN A 267 -6.10 6.61 24.46
C ASN A 267 -6.66 5.42 23.65
N LEU A 268 -6.57 4.19 24.16
CA LEU A 268 -7.19 3.03 23.55
C LEU A 268 -8.71 3.19 23.48
N TYR A 269 -9.35 3.61 24.58
CA TYR A 269 -10.78 3.89 24.60
C TYR A 269 -11.16 4.94 23.55
N SER A 270 -10.44 6.07 23.53
CA SER A 270 -10.69 7.17 22.61
C SER A 270 -10.54 6.74 21.14
N LEU A 271 -9.50 5.98 20.85
CA LEU A 271 -9.25 5.45 19.50
C LEU A 271 -10.38 4.52 19.03
N LEU A 272 -10.73 3.53 19.83
CA LEU A 272 -11.82 2.60 19.51
C LEU A 272 -13.17 3.33 19.38
N ASN A 273 -13.46 4.27 20.29
CA ASN A 273 -14.70 5.05 20.27
C ASN A 273 -14.81 5.93 19.02
N ASN A 274 -13.74 6.63 18.64
CA ASN A 274 -13.70 7.48 17.45
C ASN A 274 -13.92 6.66 16.18
N ARG A 275 -13.26 5.52 16.05
CA ARG A 275 -13.39 4.66 14.88
C ARG A 275 -14.76 3.99 14.77
N LEU A 276 -15.30 3.50 15.88
CA LEU A 276 -16.67 2.97 15.92
C LEU A 276 -17.70 4.04 15.56
N GLY A 277 -17.55 5.27 16.10
CA GLY A 277 -18.42 6.41 15.77
C GLY A 277 -18.33 6.81 14.28
N ALA A 278 -17.15 6.73 13.69
CA ALA A 278 -16.91 6.99 12.27
C ALA A 278 -17.25 5.78 11.36
N LYS A 279 -17.63 4.64 11.94
CA LYS A 279 -17.87 3.37 11.22
C LYS A 279 -16.67 2.93 10.38
N LEU A 280 -15.47 3.12 10.90
CA LEU A 280 -14.22 2.69 10.27
C LEU A 280 -13.77 1.36 10.86
N PRO A 281 -13.59 0.31 10.05
CA PRO A 281 -13.23 -1.01 10.52
C PRO A 281 -11.86 -1.03 11.19
N THR A 282 -11.79 -1.78 12.30
CA THR A 282 -10.57 -2.00 13.06
C THR A 282 -10.38 -3.50 13.25
N ILE A 283 -9.19 -4.01 13.01
CA ILE A 283 -8.80 -5.38 13.35
C ILE A 283 -7.93 -5.30 14.59
N VAL A 284 -8.31 -6.04 15.62
CA VAL A 284 -7.51 -6.19 16.86
C VAL A 284 -7.09 -7.65 16.96
N THR A 285 -5.82 -7.91 17.22
CA THR A 285 -5.37 -9.26 17.58
C THR A 285 -5.05 -9.31 19.07
N THR A 286 -5.38 -10.40 19.73
CA THR A 286 -5.10 -10.60 21.15
C THR A 286 -4.83 -12.07 21.51
N ASN A 287 -3.99 -12.27 22.51
CA ASN A 287 -3.76 -13.58 23.11
C ASN A 287 -4.70 -13.82 24.32
N ILE A 288 -5.49 -12.85 24.72
CA ILE A 288 -6.42 -12.96 25.82
C ILE A 288 -7.69 -13.66 25.31
N THR A 289 -7.86 -14.91 25.69
CA THR A 289 -9.01 -15.74 25.28
C THR A 289 -10.17 -15.71 26.28
N ASP A 290 -9.93 -15.22 27.49
CA ASP A 290 -10.93 -15.09 28.56
C ASP A 290 -11.50 -13.68 28.60
N GLY A 291 -12.80 -13.54 28.35
CA GLY A 291 -13.50 -12.27 28.37
C GLY A 291 -13.49 -11.57 29.74
N ALA A 292 -13.55 -12.35 30.84
CA ALA A 292 -13.46 -11.77 32.20
C ALA A 292 -12.07 -11.22 32.49
N LEU A 293 -11.02 -11.86 31.98
CA LEU A 293 -9.65 -11.33 32.06
C LEU A 293 -9.51 -10.07 31.22
N LEU A 294 -10.09 -10.05 30.02
CA LEU A 294 -10.08 -8.87 29.14
C LEU A 294 -10.74 -7.66 29.83
N GLU A 295 -11.93 -7.87 30.44
CA GLU A 295 -12.62 -6.81 31.19
C GLU A 295 -11.81 -6.32 32.41
N LYS A 296 -11.16 -7.23 33.12
CA LYS A 296 -10.30 -6.88 34.26
C LYS A 296 -9.09 -6.05 33.86
N LEU A 297 -8.52 -6.32 32.70
CA LEU A 297 -7.32 -5.61 32.21
C LEU A 297 -7.68 -4.26 31.56
N TYR A 298 -8.79 -4.19 30.82
CA TYR A 298 -9.10 -3.03 29.96
C TYR A 298 -10.31 -2.22 30.38
N THR A 299 -10.90 -2.48 31.53
CA THR A 299 -12.13 -1.85 32.00
C THR A 299 -13.38 -2.25 31.19
N GLU A 300 -14.54 -2.16 31.83
CA GLU A 300 -15.85 -2.43 31.21
C GLU A 300 -16.08 -1.60 29.93
N LYS A 301 -15.62 -0.33 29.91
CA LYS A 301 -15.84 0.57 28.77
C LYS A 301 -15.11 0.11 27.49
N ILE A 302 -13.87 -0.34 27.61
CA ILE A 302 -13.09 -0.86 26.47
C ILE A 302 -13.62 -2.22 26.04
N SER A 303 -13.88 -3.12 27.02
CA SER A 303 -14.41 -4.44 26.76
C SER A 303 -15.75 -4.38 26.04
N SER A 304 -16.65 -3.46 26.41
CA SER A 304 -17.92 -3.24 25.71
C SER A 304 -17.73 -2.80 24.25
N ARG A 305 -16.68 -2.06 23.92
CA ARG A 305 -16.37 -1.67 22.53
C ARG A 305 -15.80 -2.83 21.73
N LEU A 306 -14.92 -3.62 22.33
CA LEU A 306 -14.39 -4.84 21.72
C LEU A 306 -15.47 -5.91 21.54
N ALA A 307 -16.48 -5.96 22.41
CA ALA A 307 -17.64 -6.85 22.26
C ALA A 307 -18.52 -6.51 21.04
N ALA A 308 -18.42 -5.28 20.50
CA ALA A 308 -19.07 -4.91 19.26
C ALA A 308 -18.36 -5.43 18.00
N PHE A 309 -17.15 -6.01 18.13
CA PHE A 309 -16.39 -6.57 17.03
C PHE A 309 -16.83 -8.01 16.75
N VAL A 310 -16.73 -8.43 15.50
CA VAL A 310 -16.89 -9.84 15.14
C VAL A 310 -15.68 -10.60 15.68
N GLN A 311 -15.93 -11.48 16.64
CA GLN A 311 -14.87 -12.28 17.25
C GLN A 311 -14.57 -13.51 16.39
N ILE A 312 -13.29 -13.68 16.05
CA ILE A 312 -12.78 -14.82 15.27
C ILE A 312 -11.76 -15.56 16.11
N GLN A 313 -12.05 -16.82 16.41
CA GLN A 313 -11.22 -17.67 17.25
C GLN A 313 -10.16 -18.38 16.41
N PHE A 314 -8.89 -18.23 16.77
CA PHE A 314 -7.79 -19.01 16.22
C PHE A 314 -7.48 -20.17 17.15
N LEU A 315 -7.45 -21.38 16.60
CA LEU A 315 -7.24 -22.63 17.34
C LEU A 315 -6.02 -23.37 16.84
N GLY A 316 -5.46 -24.26 17.68
CA GLY A 316 -4.31 -25.09 17.34
C GLY A 316 -3.16 -25.01 18.33
N SER A 317 -1.96 -25.32 17.88
CA SER A 317 -0.71 -25.25 18.63
C SER A 317 0.25 -24.25 17.98
N ASP A 318 1.22 -23.75 18.74
CA ASP A 318 2.17 -22.72 18.26
C ASP A 318 2.91 -23.17 16.99
N ILE A 319 2.62 -22.53 15.86
CA ILE A 319 3.20 -22.82 14.54
C ILE A 319 4.70 -22.48 14.52
N ARG A 320 5.15 -21.49 15.30
CA ARG A 320 6.57 -21.11 15.38
C ARG A 320 7.42 -22.25 15.97
N VAL A 321 6.87 -22.93 16.98
CA VAL A 321 7.53 -24.09 17.59
C VAL A 321 7.58 -25.27 16.61
N GLN A 322 6.50 -25.48 15.85
CA GLN A 322 6.44 -26.56 14.85
C GLN A 322 7.47 -26.30 13.73
N LYS A 323 7.57 -25.08 13.19
CA LYS A 323 8.55 -24.72 12.16
C LYS A 323 10.01 -24.79 12.64
N ALA A 324 10.26 -24.58 13.92
CA ALA A 324 11.62 -24.70 14.48
C ALA A 324 12.06 -26.18 14.68
N ALA A 325 11.11 -27.11 14.59
CA ALA A 325 11.35 -28.54 14.73
C ALA A 325 11.51 -29.28 13.38
N GLU A 326 11.24 -28.62 12.26
CA GLU A 326 11.50 -29.08 10.88
C GLU A 326 12.95 -28.78 10.48
#